data_e16799f29f52528dda99c80b5a113001
#
_entry.id   e16799f29f52528dda99c80b5a113001
#
_cell.length_a   1.000
_cell.length_b   1.000
_cell.length_c   1.000
_cell.angle_alpha   90.00
_cell.angle_beta   90.00
_cell.angle_gamma   90.00
#
_symmetry.space_group_name_H-M   'P 1'
#
loop_
_entity.id
_entity.type
_entity.pdbx_description
1 polymer ?
#
loop_
_entity_poly.entity_id
_entity_poly.type
_entity_poly.pdbx_seq_one_letter_code
_entity_poly.pdbx_strand_id
1 'polypeptide(L)'
;MAEKKIRVFYRAAGHVPLWKVMEEGGFLEKHGVKVELGSREDLREKALEELRAGELDIISGNHHNLYAPCALRGEPFVYLAQTNNVWKENWLVARDGISGIRDLKGKRVAMDDFHSHTGLNVWLYLRLHGLEEGRDVELVNGEKKGLDRARKVMAGEHDATFVRVVERLRAQAIGANVIEVSSMPMIEGVTITTTTTYVNRHEDEVRRLLLALVDAIHFFKTRRRDTLDILNRSCRDVLKFQSAEEEAVFYDNEVASLERKPYPSMKAIQNVFALAARENPEMQAFNPLVLWDLHYIREIDDAGYIDRLYAQSQTG
;
A
#
# COMPACT_ATOMS: atom_id res chain seq x y z
N MET A 1 -26.95 1.83 24.67
CA MET A 1 -25.52 2.14 24.56
C MET A 1 -25.23 2.34 23.09
N ALA A 2 -24.50 3.40 22.68
CA ALA A 2 -24.08 3.54 21.29
C ALA A 2 -23.21 2.34 20.92
N GLU A 3 -23.49 1.71 19.78
CA GLU A 3 -22.76 0.55 19.31
C GLU A 3 -21.33 1.00 18.96
N LYS A 4 -20.34 0.36 19.55
CA LYS A 4 -18.93 0.71 19.41
C LYS A 4 -18.51 0.49 17.96
N LYS A 5 -17.88 1.51 17.34
CA LYS A 5 -17.26 1.43 16.01
C LYS A 5 -15.75 1.25 16.15
N ILE A 6 -15.16 0.46 15.28
CA ILE A 6 -13.70 0.41 15.09
C ILE A 6 -13.26 1.71 14.43
N ARG A 7 -12.39 2.47 15.07
CA ARG A 7 -11.83 3.71 14.52
C ARG A 7 -10.62 3.40 13.67
N VAL A 8 -10.75 3.62 12.37
CA VAL A 8 -9.72 3.30 11.39
C VAL A 8 -9.18 4.57 10.75
N PHE A 9 -7.88 4.79 10.87
CA PHE A 9 -7.17 5.83 10.14
C PHE A 9 -6.47 5.24 8.91
N TYR A 10 -6.62 5.86 7.74
CA TYR A 10 -5.87 5.48 6.54
C TYR A 10 -4.80 6.52 6.20
N ARG A 11 -3.58 6.06 5.96
CA ARG A 11 -2.43 6.94 5.67
C ARG A 11 -2.40 7.47 4.24
N ALA A 12 -2.98 6.75 3.30
CA ALA A 12 -2.94 7.10 1.88
C ALA A 12 -4.29 6.88 1.21
N ALA A 13 -4.63 7.77 0.30
CA ALA A 13 -5.86 7.71 -0.50
C ALA A 13 -6.06 6.37 -1.23
N GLY A 14 -4.97 5.71 -1.65
CA GLY A 14 -5.00 4.40 -2.28
C GLY A 14 -5.52 3.24 -1.41
N HIS A 15 -5.70 3.45 -0.09
CA HIS A 15 -6.31 2.45 0.79
C HIS A 15 -7.85 2.51 0.77
N VAL A 16 -8.42 3.67 0.45
CA VAL A 16 -9.86 3.94 0.50
C VAL A 16 -10.68 2.96 -0.36
N PRO A 17 -10.28 2.61 -1.60
CA PRO A 17 -11.04 1.71 -2.44
C PRO A 17 -11.43 0.40 -1.78
N LEU A 18 -10.49 -0.31 -1.16
CA LEU A 18 -10.78 -1.59 -0.51
C LEU A 18 -11.67 -1.42 0.73
N TRP A 19 -11.45 -0.37 1.54
CA TRP A 19 -12.32 -0.07 2.67
C TRP A 19 -13.74 0.27 2.24
N LYS A 20 -13.92 1.00 1.14
CA LYS A 20 -15.24 1.30 0.59
C LYS A 20 -15.94 0.05 0.04
N VAL A 21 -15.20 -0.85 -0.56
CA VAL A 21 -15.75 -2.16 -0.96
C VAL A 21 -16.15 -2.99 0.27
N MET A 22 -15.38 -2.96 1.37
CA MET A 22 -15.78 -3.63 2.63
C MET A 22 -17.09 -3.07 3.17
N GLU A 23 -17.25 -1.75 3.15
CA GLU A 23 -18.42 -1.04 3.69
C GLU A 23 -19.63 -1.22 2.77
N GLU A 24 -19.56 -0.78 1.51
CA GLU A 24 -20.68 -0.70 0.58
C GLU A 24 -21.03 -2.04 -0.09
N GLY A 25 -20.08 -2.98 -0.11
CA GLY A 25 -20.34 -4.38 -0.47
C GLY A 25 -21.07 -5.15 0.63
N GLY A 26 -21.34 -4.51 1.78
CA GLY A 26 -22.07 -5.10 2.91
C GLY A 26 -21.26 -6.09 3.73
N PHE A 27 -19.94 -6.18 3.54
CA PHE A 27 -19.11 -7.19 4.21
C PHE A 27 -18.87 -6.87 5.69
N LEU A 28 -18.77 -5.60 6.04
CA LEU A 28 -18.71 -5.19 7.45
C LEU A 28 -19.99 -5.56 8.19
N GLU A 29 -21.16 -5.28 7.60
CA GLU A 29 -22.47 -5.62 8.16
C GLU A 29 -22.65 -7.14 8.27
N LYS A 30 -22.31 -7.88 7.20
CA LYS A 30 -22.37 -9.36 7.15
C LYS A 30 -21.64 -10.01 8.35
N HIS A 31 -20.53 -9.44 8.78
CA HIS A 31 -19.73 -9.94 9.89
C HIS A 31 -19.99 -9.20 11.21
N GLY A 32 -21.00 -8.33 11.27
CA GLY A 32 -21.37 -7.59 12.48
C GLY A 32 -20.28 -6.63 12.98
N VAL A 33 -19.58 -5.99 12.05
CA VAL A 33 -18.50 -5.01 12.31
C VAL A 33 -18.97 -3.64 11.86
N LYS A 34 -18.72 -2.62 12.69
CA LYS A 34 -18.91 -1.21 12.33
C LYS A 34 -17.58 -0.48 12.34
N VAL A 35 -17.29 0.23 11.27
CA VAL A 35 -16.04 0.98 11.09
C VAL A 35 -16.36 2.47 10.98
N GLU A 36 -15.51 3.28 11.58
CA GLU A 36 -15.42 4.71 11.32
C GLU A 36 -14.09 4.95 10.61
N LEU A 37 -14.17 5.14 9.28
CA LEU A 37 -13.00 5.35 8.43
C LEU A 37 -12.70 6.83 8.31
N GLY A 38 -11.49 7.25 8.68
CA GLY A 38 -11.09 8.65 8.64
C GLY A 38 -9.67 8.86 8.13
N SER A 39 -9.43 10.09 7.65
CA SER A 39 -8.10 10.61 7.38
C SER A 39 -8.06 12.08 7.83
N ARG A 40 -7.02 12.42 8.59
CA ARG A 40 -6.73 13.79 8.99
C ARG A 40 -5.25 14.06 8.74
N GLU A 41 -4.92 15.24 8.25
CA GLU A 41 -3.51 15.58 7.95
C GLU A 41 -2.64 15.59 9.21
N ASP A 42 -3.21 16.09 10.34
CA ASP A 42 -2.54 16.13 11.64
C ASP A 42 -2.27 14.74 12.24
N LEU A 43 -3.02 13.70 11.82
CA LEU A 43 -2.84 12.33 12.29
C LEU A 43 -1.61 11.62 11.71
N ARG A 44 -1.02 12.12 10.62
CA ARG A 44 0.14 11.44 10.02
C ARG A 44 1.31 11.27 10.99
N GLU A 45 1.56 12.29 11.83
CA GLU A 45 2.62 12.27 12.83
C GLU A 45 2.16 11.65 14.16
N LYS A 46 0.88 11.83 14.51
CA LYS A 46 0.29 11.41 15.79
C LYS A 46 -0.36 10.03 15.76
N ALA A 47 -0.57 9.44 14.58
CA ALA A 47 -1.35 8.21 14.45
C ALA A 47 -0.85 7.06 15.33
N LEU A 48 0.46 6.89 15.51
CA LEU A 48 1.02 5.89 16.40
C LEU A 48 0.80 6.22 17.88
N GLU A 49 0.81 7.49 18.25
CA GLU A 49 0.52 7.94 19.62
C GLU A 49 -0.96 7.68 19.94
N GLU A 50 -1.87 8.06 19.04
CA GLU A 50 -3.32 7.82 19.19
C GLU A 50 -3.65 6.31 19.20
N LEU A 51 -2.95 5.51 18.38
CA LEU A 51 -3.11 4.06 18.40
C LEU A 51 -2.65 3.46 19.75
N ARG A 52 -1.51 3.94 20.27
CA ARG A 52 -1.00 3.53 21.59
C ARG A 52 -1.94 3.95 22.73
N ALA A 53 -2.50 5.15 22.65
CA ALA A 53 -3.45 5.68 23.63
C ALA A 53 -4.84 5.02 23.56
N GLY A 54 -5.11 4.26 22.48
CA GLY A 54 -6.44 3.67 22.23
C GLY A 54 -7.46 4.71 21.76
N GLU A 55 -7.02 5.83 21.23
CA GLU A 55 -7.84 6.83 20.53
C GLU A 55 -8.13 6.45 19.09
N LEU A 56 -7.24 5.65 18.50
CA LEU A 56 -7.45 4.85 17.30
C LEU A 56 -7.42 3.36 17.66
N ASP A 57 -8.09 2.55 16.85
CA ASP A 57 -8.11 1.10 16.99
C ASP A 57 -7.25 0.43 15.91
N ILE A 58 -7.26 0.97 14.69
CA ILE A 58 -6.53 0.44 13.53
C ILE A 58 -5.94 1.58 12.70
N ILE A 59 -4.74 1.35 12.17
CA ILE A 59 -4.17 2.13 11.08
C ILE A 59 -4.14 1.25 9.82
N SER A 60 -4.70 1.75 8.73
CA SER A 60 -4.54 1.15 7.41
C SER A 60 -3.25 1.66 6.79
N GLY A 61 -2.25 0.78 6.69
CA GLY A 61 -0.90 1.11 6.24
C GLY A 61 0.11 1.19 7.36
N ASN A 62 0.99 2.20 7.34
CA ASN A 62 2.08 2.40 8.28
C ASN A 62 3.23 1.38 8.16
N HIS A 63 3.67 1.13 6.95
CA HIS A 63 4.56 0.04 6.56
C HIS A 63 5.93 0.07 7.29
N HIS A 64 6.95 0.77 6.74
CA HIS A 64 8.30 0.80 7.34
C HIS A 64 8.36 1.54 8.69
N ASN A 65 7.44 2.46 8.96
CA ASN A 65 7.47 3.35 10.12
C ASN A 65 7.20 2.63 11.47
N LEU A 66 6.70 1.38 11.41
CA LEU A 66 6.40 0.63 12.63
C LEU A 66 7.62 -0.04 13.25
N TYR A 67 8.62 -0.37 12.43
CA TYR A 67 9.76 -1.17 12.89
C TYR A 67 10.61 -0.45 13.93
N ALA A 68 10.95 0.83 13.72
CA ALA A 68 11.76 1.57 14.68
C ALA A 68 11.10 1.73 16.06
N PRO A 69 9.80 2.13 16.18
CA PRO A 69 9.11 2.13 17.46
C PRO A 69 9.16 0.79 18.19
N CYS A 70 8.92 -0.30 17.48
CA CYS A 70 8.94 -1.64 18.09
C CYS A 70 10.34 -2.10 18.45
N ALA A 71 11.30 -1.96 17.53
CA ALA A 71 12.67 -2.44 17.73
C ALA A 71 13.42 -1.67 18.82
N LEU A 72 13.27 -0.33 18.85
CA LEU A 72 14.07 0.55 19.71
C LEU A 72 13.38 0.90 21.03
N ARG A 73 12.06 0.88 21.07
CA ARG A 73 11.27 1.29 22.25
C ARG A 73 10.34 0.21 22.81
N GLY A 74 10.30 -0.97 22.19
CA GLY A 74 9.44 -2.07 22.64
C GLY A 74 7.93 -1.75 22.52
N GLU A 75 7.54 -0.90 21.56
CA GLU A 75 6.13 -0.53 21.36
C GLU A 75 5.28 -1.73 20.96
N PRO A 76 4.02 -1.84 21.45
CA PRO A 76 3.20 -3.02 21.28
C PRO A 76 2.44 -3.07 19.96
N PHE A 77 3.03 -2.56 18.87
CA PHE A 77 2.37 -2.57 17.56
C PHE A 77 2.53 -3.89 16.84
N VAL A 78 1.53 -4.24 16.02
CA VAL A 78 1.46 -5.50 15.29
C VAL A 78 0.74 -5.33 13.95
N TYR A 79 1.16 -6.10 12.94
CA TYR A 79 0.47 -6.25 11.66
C TYR A 79 -0.35 -7.54 11.66
N LEU A 80 -1.63 -7.48 11.23
CA LEU A 80 -2.55 -8.61 11.24
C LEU A 80 -2.83 -9.18 9.84
N ALA A 81 -2.70 -8.37 8.79
CA ALA A 81 -2.95 -8.80 7.41
C ALA A 81 -2.25 -7.86 6.43
N GLN A 82 -1.93 -8.38 5.25
CA GLN A 82 -1.30 -7.65 4.15
C GLN A 82 -1.99 -7.95 2.83
N THR A 83 -2.45 -6.91 2.14
CA THR A 83 -3.24 -7.10 0.92
C THR A 83 -2.45 -7.10 -0.38
N ASN A 84 -1.29 -6.43 -0.43
CA ASN A 84 -0.48 -6.29 -1.64
C ASN A 84 1.01 -6.45 -1.31
N ASN A 85 1.69 -7.32 -2.04
CA ASN A 85 3.12 -7.62 -1.85
C ASN A 85 4.00 -7.10 -2.98
N VAL A 86 3.54 -6.11 -3.74
CA VAL A 86 4.19 -5.65 -4.97
C VAL A 86 4.25 -4.13 -5.00
N TRP A 87 5.43 -3.57 -5.30
CA TRP A 87 5.59 -2.14 -5.57
C TRP A 87 4.86 -1.74 -6.85
N LYS A 88 4.02 -0.68 -6.80
CA LYS A 88 3.10 -0.29 -7.86
C LYS A 88 3.58 0.89 -8.73
N GLU A 89 4.74 1.48 -8.44
CA GLU A 89 5.32 2.57 -9.21
C GLU A 89 6.33 2.05 -10.23
N ASN A 90 5.91 1.04 -11.00
CA ASN A 90 6.75 0.32 -11.95
C ASN A 90 6.73 0.92 -13.38
N TRP A 91 6.50 2.23 -13.49
CA TRP A 91 6.58 2.97 -14.74
C TRP A 91 7.60 4.08 -14.62
N LEU A 92 8.65 4.01 -15.43
CA LEU A 92 9.71 5.00 -15.47
C LEU A 92 9.36 6.05 -16.53
N VAL A 93 9.20 7.29 -16.10
CA VAL A 93 9.17 8.45 -17.01
C VAL A 93 10.58 8.98 -17.11
N ALA A 94 11.13 9.07 -18.30
CA ALA A 94 12.53 9.41 -18.52
C ALA A 94 12.73 10.32 -19.73
N ARG A 95 13.85 11.06 -19.73
CA ARG A 95 14.28 11.86 -20.87
C ARG A 95 14.70 10.97 -22.04
N ASP A 96 14.74 11.55 -23.23
CA ASP A 96 15.26 10.90 -24.43
C ASP A 96 16.68 10.35 -24.21
N GLY A 97 16.93 9.16 -24.76
CA GLY A 97 18.19 8.45 -24.60
C GLY A 97 18.26 7.54 -23.36
N ILE A 98 17.24 7.55 -22.49
CA ILE A 98 17.08 6.60 -21.40
C ILE A 98 16.05 5.56 -21.85
N SER A 99 16.42 4.28 -21.88
CA SER A 99 15.62 3.14 -22.33
C SER A 99 15.34 2.12 -21.22
N GLY A 100 15.97 2.29 -20.06
CA GLY A 100 15.78 1.40 -18.91
C GLY A 100 16.61 1.79 -17.70
N ILE A 101 16.54 0.96 -16.67
CA ILE A 101 17.13 1.24 -15.35
C ILE A 101 18.67 1.43 -15.43
N ARG A 102 19.35 0.68 -16.30
CA ARG A 102 20.82 0.78 -16.42
C ARG A 102 21.29 2.14 -16.93
N ASP A 103 20.46 2.81 -17.74
CA ASP A 103 20.77 4.12 -18.32
C ASP A 103 20.64 5.25 -17.29
N LEU A 104 20.12 4.95 -16.09
CA LEU A 104 20.04 5.90 -14.98
C LEU A 104 21.38 6.18 -14.30
N LYS A 105 22.45 5.48 -14.69
CA LYS A 105 23.78 5.75 -14.14
C LYS A 105 24.24 7.16 -14.52
N GLY A 106 24.63 7.95 -13.49
CA GLY A 106 25.00 9.36 -13.64
C GLY A 106 23.81 10.31 -13.83
N LYS A 107 22.58 9.86 -13.56
CA LYS A 107 21.35 10.63 -13.77
C LYS A 107 20.72 11.08 -12.47
N ARG A 108 19.89 12.14 -12.56
CA ARG A 108 19.07 12.68 -11.49
C ARG A 108 17.67 12.07 -11.55
N VAL A 109 17.32 11.28 -10.53
CA VAL A 109 16.02 10.61 -10.42
C VAL A 109 15.19 11.29 -9.36
N ALA A 110 14.04 11.87 -9.77
CA ALA A 110 13.13 12.54 -8.85
C ALA A 110 12.19 11.57 -8.16
N MET A 111 11.97 11.80 -6.86
CA MET A 111 10.97 11.12 -6.03
C MET A 111 10.15 12.17 -5.25
N ASP A 112 9.11 11.76 -4.52
CA ASP A 112 8.27 12.70 -3.78
C ASP A 112 8.97 13.28 -2.54
N ASP A 113 9.62 12.41 -1.75
CA ASP A 113 10.34 12.78 -0.52
C ASP A 113 11.29 11.64 -0.10
N PHE A 114 12.49 11.99 0.39
CA PHE A 114 13.51 11.02 0.83
C PHE A 114 13.06 10.09 1.96
N HIS A 115 12.19 10.57 2.83
CA HIS A 115 11.72 9.85 4.02
C HIS A 115 10.33 9.25 3.84
N SER A 116 9.71 9.48 2.67
CA SER A 116 8.43 8.87 2.35
C SER A 116 8.60 7.39 1.99
N HIS A 117 7.54 6.61 2.17
CA HIS A 117 7.54 5.21 1.71
C HIS A 117 7.80 5.13 0.21
N THR A 118 7.23 6.03 -0.59
CA THR A 118 7.41 6.12 -2.03
C THR A 118 8.86 6.38 -2.41
N GLY A 119 9.50 7.39 -1.81
CA GLY A 119 10.88 7.74 -2.09
C GLY A 119 11.87 6.66 -1.65
N LEU A 120 11.65 6.07 -0.48
CA LEU A 120 12.45 4.95 0.00
C LEU A 120 12.32 3.71 -0.91
N ASN A 121 11.15 3.48 -1.51
CA ASN A 121 10.97 2.42 -2.51
C ASN A 121 11.83 2.66 -3.75
N VAL A 122 11.88 3.90 -4.27
CA VAL A 122 12.75 4.27 -5.40
C VAL A 122 14.22 3.99 -5.06
N TRP A 123 14.68 4.44 -3.87
CA TRP A 123 16.04 4.16 -3.41
C TRP A 123 16.33 2.65 -3.39
N LEU A 124 15.45 1.85 -2.77
CA LEU A 124 15.67 0.40 -2.68
C LEU A 124 15.66 -0.26 -4.05
N TYR A 125 14.72 0.16 -4.92
CA TYR A 125 14.60 -0.39 -6.26
C TYR A 125 15.88 -0.18 -7.08
N LEU A 126 16.44 1.03 -7.07
CA LEU A 126 17.68 1.34 -7.77
C LEU A 126 18.86 0.55 -7.19
N ARG A 127 18.96 0.45 -5.87
CA ARG A 127 19.97 -0.35 -5.20
C ARG A 127 19.90 -1.84 -5.57
N LEU A 128 18.70 -2.42 -5.65
CA LEU A 128 18.50 -3.81 -6.10
C LEU A 128 18.94 -4.03 -7.56
N HIS A 129 19.02 -2.96 -8.35
CA HIS A 129 19.53 -2.97 -9.72
C HIS A 129 21.01 -2.54 -9.83
N GLY A 130 21.71 -2.43 -8.70
CA GLY A 130 23.14 -2.10 -8.65
C GLY A 130 23.47 -0.62 -8.82
N LEU A 131 22.48 0.27 -8.67
CA LEU A 131 22.66 1.72 -8.71
C LEU A 131 22.62 2.30 -7.28
N GLU A 132 23.78 2.65 -6.77
CA GLU A 132 23.91 3.21 -5.42
C GLU A 132 23.76 4.75 -5.47
N GLU A 133 22.92 5.25 -4.56
CA GLU A 133 22.72 6.69 -4.36
C GLU A 133 24.03 7.38 -4.02
N GLY A 134 24.29 8.56 -4.62
CA GLY A 134 25.48 9.37 -4.39
C GLY A 134 26.74 8.87 -5.12
N ARG A 135 26.75 7.63 -5.62
CA ARG A 135 27.83 7.07 -6.42
C ARG A 135 27.44 6.88 -7.89
N ASP A 136 26.31 6.23 -8.13
CA ASP A 136 25.84 5.83 -9.45
C ASP A 136 24.64 6.65 -9.91
N VAL A 137 23.84 7.19 -8.99
CA VAL A 137 22.63 7.95 -9.27
C VAL A 137 22.44 9.04 -8.21
N GLU A 138 21.91 10.18 -8.63
CA GLU A 138 21.51 11.26 -7.72
C GLU A 138 19.98 11.17 -7.50
N LEU A 139 19.55 10.94 -6.26
CA LEU A 139 18.15 11.03 -5.89
C LEU A 139 17.84 12.47 -5.48
N VAL A 140 16.74 13.01 -6.00
CA VAL A 140 16.33 14.39 -5.71
C VAL A 140 14.87 14.45 -5.27
N ASN A 141 14.57 15.29 -4.29
CA ASN A 141 13.18 15.59 -3.93
C ASN A 141 12.51 16.34 -5.08
N GLY A 142 11.35 15.87 -5.46
CA GLY A 142 10.51 16.46 -6.50
C GLY A 142 9.10 16.75 -5.96
N GLU A 143 8.15 16.89 -6.87
CA GLU A 143 6.76 17.12 -6.51
C GLU A 143 6.12 15.86 -5.93
N LYS A 144 5.16 16.06 -5.01
CA LYS A 144 4.40 14.95 -4.41
C LYS A 144 3.63 14.11 -5.45
N LYS A 145 3.12 14.76 -6.51
CA LYS A 145 2.38 14.07 -7.58
C LYS A 145 3.31 13.59 -8.68
N GLY A 146 3.19 12.33 -9.08
CA GLY A 146 4.01 11.72 -10.13
C GLY A 146 3.89 12.43 -11.49
N LEU A 147 2.69 12.88 -11.86
CA LEU A 147 2.49 13.63 -13.10
C LEU A 147 3.25 14.98 -13.11
N ASP A 148 3.35 15.67 -11.99
CA ASP A 148 4.08 16.93 -11.91
C ASP A 148 5.59 16.66 -11.99
N ARG A 149 6.09 15.57 -11.37
CA ARG A 149 7.48 15.11 -11.58
C ARG A 149 7.74 14.76 -13.05
N ALA A 150 6.78 14.07 -13.72
CA ALA A 150 6.89 13.76 -15.13
C ALA A 150 7.02 15.00 -16.01
N ARG A 151 6.25 16.07 -15.73
CA ARG A 151 6.39 17.37 -16.43
C ARG A 151 7.78 17.98 -16.27
N LYS A 152 8.37 17.87 -15.08
CA LYS A 152 9.74 18.35 -14.83
C LYS A 152 10.81 17.52 -15.52
N VAL A 153 10.59 16.23 -15.68
CA VAL A 153 11.45 15.39 -16.54
C VAL A 153 11.40 15.89 -17.99
N MET A 154 10.21 16.16 -18.52
CA MET A 154 10.06 16.71 -19.88
C MET A 154 10.69 18.10 -20.03
N ALA A 155 10.64 18.93 -19.00
CA ALA A 155 11.29 20.25 -18.97
C ALA A 155 12.82 20.16 -18.80
N GLY A 156 13.38 18.97 -18.54
CA GLY A 156 14.82 18.77 -18.35
C GLY A 156 15.34 19.12 -16.95
N GLU A 157 14.46 19.37 -15.98
CA GLU A 157 14.84 19.65 -14.60
C GLU A 157 15.30 18.39 -13.86
N HIS A 158 14.78 17.22 -14.25
CA HIS A 158 15.18 15.89 -13.82
C HIS A 158 15.41 14.98 -15.03
N ASP A 159 16.14 13.90 -14.84
CA ASP A 159 16.38 12.94 -15.93
C ASP A 159 15.31 11.84 -15.96
N ALA A 160 14.77 11.45 -14.78
CA ALA A 160 13.74 10.43 -14.68
C ALA A 160 12.92 10.55 -13.38
N THR A 161 11.77 9.89 -13.37
CA THR A 161 10.94 9.64 -12.18
C THR A 161 10.12 8.36 -12.34
N PHE A 162 9.65 7.79 -11.23
CA PHE A 162 8.74 6.65 -11.25
C PHE A 162 7.31 7.11 -10.99
N VAL A 163 6.35 6.44 -11.65
CA VAL A 163 4.93 6.77 -11.55
C VAL A 163 4.07 5.50 -11.50
N ARG A 164 2.83 5.64 -11.04
CA ARG A 164 1.81 4.58 -11.01
C ARG A 164 1.09 4.46 -12.35
N VAL A 165 0.32 3.39 -12.52
CA VAL A 165 -0.35 3.05 -13.79
C VAL A 165 -1.26 4.13 -14.34
N VAL A 166 -2.03 4.84 -13.51
CA VAL A 166 -2.89 5.94 -13.97
C VAL A 166 -2.05 7.16 -14.37
N GLU A 167 -1.04 7.50 -13.59
CA GLU A 167 -0.13 8.60 -13.90
C GLU A 167 0.69 8.31 -15.15
N ARG A 168 1.01 7.03 -15.44
CA ARG A 168 1.60 6.60 -16.71
C ARG A 168 0.77 7.05 -17.90
N LEU A 169 -0.54 6.77 -17.90
CA LEU A 169 -1.43 7.18 -19.00
C LEU A 169 -1.42 8.70 -19.19
N ARG A 170 -1.49 9.44 -18.08
CA ARG A 170 -1.45 10.91 -18.09
C ARG A 170 -0.11 11.46 -18.60
N ALA A 171 1.00 10.81 -18.23
CA ALA A 171 2.33 11.17 -18.71
C ALA A 171 2.46 10.89 -20.23
N GLN A 172 1.97 9.75 -20.71
CA GLN A 172 1.92 9.43 -22.14
C GLN A 172 1.06 10.43 -22.93
N ALA A 173 -0.09 10.83 -22.38
CA ALA A 173 -0.99 11.79 -23.02
C ALA A 173 -0.35 13.19 -23.22
N ILE A 174 0.64 13.56 -22.40
CA ILE A 174 1.41 14.81 -22.57
C ILE A 174 2.71 14.62 -23.37
N GLY A 175 2.95 13.42 -23.94
CA GLY A 175 4.09 13.12 -24.78
C GLY A 175 5.37 12.71 -24.05
N ALA A 176 5.28 12.32 -22.77
CA ALA A 176 6.45 11.84 -22.03
C ALA A 176 6.90 10.45 -22.51
N ASN A 177 8.22 10.22 -22.52
CA ASN A 177 8.79 8.89 -22.73
C ASN A 177 8.55 8.04 -21.48
N VAL A 178 7.73 6.98 -21.60
CA VAL A 178 7.34 6.12 -20.49
C VAL A 178 7.74 4.69 -20.77
N ILE A 179 8.46 4.09 -19.85
CA ILE A 179 9.08 2.77 -19.97
C ILE A 179 8.51 1.89 -18.84
N GLU A 180 8.01 0.71 -19.19
CA GLU A 180 7.67 -0.28 -18.20
C GLU A 180 8.93 -0.92 -17.62
N VAL A 181 8.99 -1.01 -16.30
CA VAL A 181 10.09 -1.65 -15.59
C VAL A 181 9.57 -2.78 -14.70
N SER A 182 10.46 -3.72 -14.33
CA SER A 182 10.08 -4.79 -13.41
C SER A 182 9.63 -4.22 -12.07
N SER A 183 8.64 -4.84 -11.47
CA SER A 183 8.29 -4.52 -10.09
C SER A 183 9.21 -5.24 -9.11
N MET A 184 9.15 -4.83 -7.82
CA MET A 184 9.84 -5.53 -6.73
C MET A 184 8.84 -5.97 -5.67
N PRO A 185 9.11 -7.06 -4.92
CA PRO A 185 8.34 -7.38 -3.73
C PRO A 185 8.39 -6.24 -2.71
N MET A 186 7.24 -5.76 -2.26
CA MET A 186 7.13 -4.66 -1.29
C MET A 186 5.79 -4.71 -0.57
N ILE A 187 5.79 -4.36 0.70
CA ILE A 187 4.56 -4.17 1.48
C ILE A 187 3.88 -2.87 1.00
N GLU A 188 2.74 -3.00 0.35
CA GLU A 188 1.97 -1.91 -0.27
C GLU A 188 0.47 -2.04 0.05
N GLY A 189 -0.30 -0.97 -0.17
CA GLY A 189 -1.75 -0.98 -0.02
C GLY A 189 -2.21 -1.15 1.43
N VAL A 190 -3.32 -1.84 1.64
CA VAL A 190 -3.91 -2.03 2.96
C VAL A 190 -3.12 -3.05 3.77
N THR A 191 -2.52 -2.58 4.85
CA THR A 191 -1.98 -3.39 5.94
C THR A 191 -2.83 -3.12 7.18
N ILE A 192 -3.35 -4.14 7.83
CA ILE A 192 -4.10 -3.97 9.08
C ILE A 192 -3.09 -3.87 10.22
N THR A 193 -2.92 -2.66 10.74
CA THR A 193 -1.98 -2.33 11.82
C THR A 193 -2.73 -1.96 13.08
N THR A 194 -2.36 -2.53 14.21
CA THR A 194 -2.97 -2.26 15.52
C THR A 194 -1.97 -2.48 16.66
N THR A 195 -2.45 -2.59 17.90
CA THR A 195 -1.64 -2.96 19.07
C THR A 195 -1.99 -4.37 19.56
N THR A 196 -1.02 -5.07 20.16
CA THR A 196 -1.26 -6.36 20.82
C THR A 196 -2.28 -6.21 21.94
N THR A 197 -2.32 -5.05 22.61
CA THR A 197 -3.32 -4.74 23.64
C THR A 197 -4.73 -4.72 23.08
N TYR A 198 -4.92 -4.09 21.90
CA TYR A 198 -6.23 -4.08 21.23
C TYR A 198 -6.65 -5.50 20.82
N VAL A 199 -5.74 -6.23 20.17
CA VAL A 199 -5.98 -7.61 19.73
C VAL A 199 -6.46 -8.48 20.89
N ASN A 200 -5.71 -8.50 22.00
CA ASN A 200 -6.03 -9.33 23.17
C ASN A 200 -7.37 -8.99 23.85
N ARG A 201 -7.86 -7.76 23.68
CA ARG A 201 -9.14 -7.32 24.24
C ARG A 201 -10.32 -7.50 23.30
N HIS A 202 -10.05 -7.63 22.00
CA HIS A 202 -11.06 -7.59 20.94
C HIS A 202 -10.89 -8.69 19.88
N GLU A 203 -10.43 -9.88 20.29
CA GLU A 203 -10.12 -11.01 19.40
C GLU A 203 -11.25 -11.33 18.41
N ASP A 204 -12.50 -11.43 18.90
CA ASP A 204 -13.66 -11.71 18.04
C ASP A 204 -13.94 -10.59 17.03
N GLU A 205 -13.73 -9.33 17.42
CA GLU A 205 -13.91 -8.18 16.54
C GLU A 205 -12.84 -8.15 15.44
N VAL A 206 -11.59 -8.46 15.81
CA VAL A 206 -10.46 -8.61 14.88
C VAL A 206 -10.74 -9.73 13.87
N ARG A 207 -11.18 -10.90 14.33
CA ARG A 207 -11.51 -12.05 13.49
C ARG A 207 -12.62 -11.70 12.50
N ARG A 208 -13.68 -11.04 12.93
CA ARG A 208 -14.80 -10.60 12.07
C ARG A 208 -14.37 -9.54 11.05
N LEU A 209 -13.51 -8.61 11.46
CA LEU A 209 -12.94 -7.61 10.53
C LEU A 209 -12.10 -8.28 9.44
N LEU A 210 -11.28 -9.26 9.79
CA LEU A 210 -10.46 -9.98 8.81
C LEU A 210 -11.30 -10.87 7.89
N LEU A 211 -12.41 -11.42 8.35
CA LEU A 211 -13.40 -12.09 7.48
C LEU A 211 -14.02 -11.10 6.48
N ALA A 212 -14.39 -9.90 6.93
CA ALA A 212 -14.90 -8.84 6.04
C ALA A 212 -13.85 -8.40 5.01
N LEU A 213 -12.58 -8.32 5.40
CA LEU A 213 -11.47 -8.02 4.50
C LEU A 213 -11.32 -9.11 3.42
N VAL A 214 -11.36 -10.38 3.79
CA VAL A 214 -11.26 -11.51 2.86
C VAL A 214 -12.42 -11.51 1.86
N ASP A 215 -13.64 -11.29 2.32
CA ASP A 215 -14.82 -11.19 1.46
C ASP A 215 -14.69 -10.01 0.47
N ALA A 216 -14.24 -8.87 0.94
CA ALA A 216 -14.04 -7.68 0.10
C ALA A 216 -12.94 -7.88 -0.95
N ILE A 217 -11.84 -8.54 -0.60
CA ILE A 217 -10.78 -8.90 -1.56
C ILE A 217 -11.36 -9.83 -2.63
N HIS A 218 -12.09 -10.87 -2.22
CA HIS A 218 -12.75 -11.77 -3.16
C HIS A 218 -13.71 -11.02 -4.09
N PHE A 219 -14.58 -10.18 -3.55
CA PHE A 219 -15.52 -9.37 -4.34
C PHE A 219 -14.79 -8.44 -5.31
N PHE A 220 -13.79 -7.72 -4.84
CA PHE A 220 -12.97 -6.83 -5.66
C PHE A 220 -12.35 -7.55 -6.86
N LYS A 221 -11.86 -8.77 -6.65
CA LYS A 221 -11.22 -9.59 -7.69
C LYS A 221 -12.18 -10.26 -8.66
N THR A 222 -13.43 -10.50 -8.27
CA THR A 222 -14.38 -11.34 -9.05
C THR A 222 -15.61 -10.59 -9.56
N ARG A 223 -15.90 -9.41 -9.04
CA ARG A 223 -17.08 -8.61 -9.37
C ARG A 223 -16.71 -7.24 -9.95
N ARG A 224 -16.06 -7.26 -11.13
CA ARG A 224 -15.53 -6.04 -11.77
C ARG A 224 -16.56 -4.91 -11.83
N ARG A 225 -17.75 -5.16 -12.38
CA ARG A 225 -18.77 -4.14 -12.56
C ARG A 225 -19.22 -3.56 -11.23
N ASP A 226 -19.58 -4.41 -10.30
CA ASP A 226 -20.11 -3.99 -9.00
C ASP A 226 -19.04 -3.23 -8.20
N THR A 227 -17.77 -3.65 -8.29
CA THR A 227 -16.64 -2.95 -7.70
C THR A 227 -16.47 -1.56 -8.29
N LEU A 228 -16.46 -1.44 -9.62
CA LEU A 228 -16.32 -0.15 -10.28
C LEU A 228 -17.49 0.79 -9.96
N ASP A 229 -18.72 0.27 -9.85
CA ASP A 229 -19.89 1.03 -9.43
C ASP A 229 -19.71 1.62 -8.00
N ILE A 230 -19.15 0.84 -7.06
CA ILE A 230 -18.80 1.33 -5.72
C ILE A 230 -17.71 2.40 -5.81
N LEU A 231 -16.63 2.15 -6.55
CA LEU A 231 -15.51 3.08 -6.66
C LEU A 231 -15.95 4.43 -7.27
N ASN A 232 -16.78 4.40 -8.31
CA ASN A 232 -17.28 5.60 -8.97
C ASN A 232 -18.24 6.41 -8.09
N ARG A 233 -19.02 5.74 -7.24
CA ARG A 233 -19.92 6.40 -6.30
C ARG A 233 -19.19 7.00 -5.10
N SER A 234 -18.24 6.25 -4.50
CA SER A 234 -17.72 6.55 -3.16
C SER A 234 -16.24 6.87 -3.10
N CYS A 235 -15.51 6.68 -4.20
CA CYS A 235 -14.09 7.00 -4.29
C CYS A 235 -13.76 8.06 -5.35
N ARG A 236 -14.76 8.67 -5.96
CA ARG A 236 -14.58 9.61 -7.09
C ARG A 236 -13.64 10.78 -6.72
N ASP A 237 -13.81 11.37 -5.55
CA ASP A 237 -13.01 12.49 -5.09
C ASP A 237 -11.56 12.12 -4.78
N VAL A 238 -11.33 10.84 -4.49
CA VAL A 238 -10.00 10.27 -4.17
C VAL A 238 -9.27 9.84 -5.44
N LEU A 239 -9.93 9.07 -6.30
CA LEU A 239 -9.35 8.46 -7.50
C LEU A 239 -9.25 9.43 -8.66
N LYS A 240 -10.25 10.33 -8.84
CA LYS A 240 -10.26 11.42 -9.84
C LYS A 240 -9.94 10.94 -11.24
N PHE A 241 -10.53 9.80 -11.67
CA PHE A 241 -10.38 9.29 -13.02
C PHE A 241 -10.87 10.31 -14.05
N GLN A 242 -10.12 10.48 -15.13
CA GLN A 242 -10.42 11.40 -16.23
C GLN A 242 -11.02 10.66 -17.45
N SER A 243 -10.90 9.34 -17.47
CA SER A 243 -11.41 8.51 -18.56
C SER A 243 -11.76 7.10 -18.09
N ALA A 244 -12.58 6.40 -18.88
CA ALA A 244 -12.85 4.98 -18.66
C ALA A 244 -11.60 4.09 -18.79
N GLU A 245 -10.60 4.53 -19.54
CA GLU A 245 -9.31 3.83 -19.66
C GLU A 245 -8.53 3.91 -18.34
N GLU A 246 -8.48 5.08 -17.68
CA GLU A 246 -7.84 5.22 -16.37
C GLU A 246 -8.50 4.33 -15.32
N GLU A 247 -9.83 4.27 -15.33
CA GLU A 247 -10.61 3.40 -14.47
C GLU A 247 -10.28 1.92 -14.70
N ALA A 248 -10.24 1.51 -15.98
CA ALA A 248 -9.95 0.13 -16.37
C ALA A 248 -8.54 -0.29 -15.93
N VAL A 249 -7.51 0.49 -16.25
CA VAL A 249 -6.12 0.15 -15.91
C VAL A 249 -5.88 0.19 -14.40
N PHE A 250 -6.54 1.10 -13.67
CA PHE A 250 -6.50 1.11 -12.21
C PHE A 250 -7.06 -0.19 -11.64
N TYR A 251 -8.27 -0.56 -12.07
CA TYR A 251 -8.92 -1.79 -11.60
C TYR A 251 -8.07 -3.02 -11.90
N ASP A 252 -7.59 -3.17 -13.13
CA ASP A 252 -6.80 -4.33 -13.54
C ASP A 252 -5.48 -4.42 -12.76
N ASN A 253 -4.83 -3.29 -12.49
CA ASN A 253 -3.63 -3.24 -11.66
C ASN A 253 -3.92 -3.59 -10.19
N GLU A 254 -5.03 -3.11 -9.62
CA GLU A 254 -5.43 -3.48 -8.25
C GLU A 254 -5.76 -4.96 -8.16
N VAL A 255 -6.54 -5.51 -9.09
CA VAL A 255 -6.88 -6.95 -9.14
C VAL A 255 -5.64 -7.82 -9.25
N ALA A 256 -4.68 -7.43 -10.08
CA ALA A 256 -3.42 -8.16 -10.25
C ALA A 256 -2.56 -8.17 -8.98
N SER A 257 -2.56 -7.05 -8.24
CA SER A 257 -1.71 -6.86 -7.06
C SER A 257 -2.32 -7.30 -5.73
N LEU A 258 -3.65 -7.40 -5.64
CA LEU A 258 -4.32 -7.90 -4.44
C LEU A 258 -4.07 -9.39 -4.25
N GLU A 259 -3.62 -9.77 -3.07
CA GLU A 259 -3.45 -11.18 -2.68
C GLU A 259 -4.82 -11.83 -2.40
N ARG A 260 -5.04 -13.04 -2.91
CA ARG A 260 -6.26 -13.80 -2.57
C ARG A 260 -6.33 -14.14 -1.09
N LYS A 261 -5.18 -14.47 -0.52
CA LYS A 261 -4.95 -14.73 0.90
C LYS A 261 -4.07 -13.61 1.42
N PRO A 262 -4.53 -12.74 2.31
CA PRO A 262 -3.84 -11.50 2.65
C PRO A 262 -2.65 -11.74 3.60
N TYR A 263 -1.67 -12.54 3.14
CA TYR A 263 -0.39 -12.77 3.79
C TYR A 263 0.71 -11.87 3.21
N PRO A 264 1.63 -11.39 4.03
CA PRO A 264 2.84 -10.76 3.53
C PRO A 264 3.79 -11.81 2.92
N SER A 265 4.46 -11.47 1.83
CA SER A 265 5.55 -12.30 1.34
C SER A 265 6.83 -12.02 2.12
N MET A 266 7.64 -13.06 2.35
CA MET A 266 8.91 -12.93 3.08
C MET A 266 9.84 -11.88 2.45
N LYS A 267 9.88 -11.84 1.12
CA LYS A 267 10.71 -10.87 0.40
C LYS A 267 10.19 -9.45 0.53
N ALA A 268 8.88 -9.25 0.57
CA ALA A 268 8.28 -7.94 0.82
C ALA A 268 8.55 -7.46 2.25
N ILE A 269 8.51 -8.36 3.25
CA ILE A 269 8.90 -8.04 4.64
C ILE A 269 10.38 -7.63 4.71
N GLN A 270 11.28 -8.39 4.06
CA GLN A 270 12.71 -8.03 4.02
C GLN A 270 12.94 -6.66 3.38
N ASN A 271 12.25 -6.38 2.28
CA ASN A 271 12.40 -5.12 1.56
C ASN A 271 11.84 -3.92 2.36
N VAL A 272 10.66 -4.03 2.94
CA VAL A 272 10.11 -2.93 3.78
C VAL A 272 10.95 -2.71 5.03
N PHE A 273 11.52 -3.78 5.60
CA PHE A 273 12.44 -3.66 6.73
C PHE A 273 13.76 -2.97 6.32
N ALA A 274 14.26 -3.20 5.10
CA ALA A 274 15.43 -2.49 4.58
C ALA A 274 15.21 -0.97 4.50
N LEU A 275 13.98 -0.52 4.21
CA LEU A 275 13.63 0.91 4.26
C LEU A 275 13.76 1.45 5.70
N ALA A 276 13.20 0.74 6.66
CA ALA A 276 13.26 1.12 8.07
C ALA A 276 14.69 1.12 8.62
N ALA A 277 15.50 0.12 8.25
CA ALA A 277 16.90 0.01 8.66
C ALA A 277 17.81 1.08 8.01
N ARG A 278 17.47 1.58 6.82
CA ARG A 278 18.15 2.74 6.24
C ARG A 278 17.98 3.98 7.11
N GLU A 279 16.75 4.21 7.58
CA GLU A 279 16.43 5.35 8.44
C GLU A 279 16.98 5.18 9.88
N ASN A 280 17.14 3.94 10.34
CA ASN A 280 17.54 3.59 11.69
C ASN A 280 18.52 2.40 11.67
N PRO A 281 19.82 2.63 11.36
CA PRO A 281 20.79 1.55 11.19
C PRO A 281 20.97 0.63 12.41
N GLU A 282 20.66 1.12 13.62
CA GLU A 282 20.72 0.35 14.87
C GLU A 282 19.73 -0.82 14.93
N MET A 283 18.72 -0.81 14.04
CA MET A 283 17.72 -1.89 13.97
C MET A 283 18.19 -3.13 13.20
N GLN A 284 19.35 -3.15 12.58
CA GLN A 284 19.79 -4.23 11.68
C GLN A 284 19.71 -5.64 12.31
N ALA A 285 19.86 -5.74 13.63
CA ALA A 285 19.73 -7.01 14.36
C ALA A 285 18.29 -7.41 14.70
N PHE A 286 17.30 -6.54 14.43
CA PHE A 286 15.92 -6.81 14.76
C PHE A 286 15.31 -7.83 13.79
N ASN A 287 14.54 -8.78 14.33
CA ASN A 287 13.79 -9.72 13.49
C ASN A 287 12.46 -9.11 13.03
N PRO A 288 12.30 -8.72 11.74
CA PRO A 288 11.08 -8.07 11.28
C PRO A 288 9.83 -8.95 11.34
N LEU A 289 9.97 -10.26 11.47
CA LEU A 289 8.85 -11.19 11.51
C LEU A 289 8.05 -11.10 12.81
N VAL A 290 8.65 -10.64 13.90
CA VAL A 290 7.98 -10.57 15.20
C VAL A 290 6.82 -9.56 15.24
N LEU A 291 6.74 -8.67 14.25
CA LEU A 291 5.63 -7.71 14.12
C LEU A 291 4.42 -8.28 13.39
N TRP A 292 4.49 -9.50 12.85
CA TRP A 292 3.43 -10.08 12.04
C TRP A 292 2.67 -11.16 12.83
N ASP A 293 1.51 -10.80 13.33
CA ASP A 293 0.57 -11.76 13.94
C ASP A 293 -0.48 -12.20 12.91
N LEU A 294 -0.19 -13.30 12.25
CA LEU A 294 -0.99 -13.80 11.13
C LEU A 294 -1.90 -14.96 11.53
N HIS A 295 -1.99 -15.28 12.83
CA HIS A 295 -2.76 -16.46 13.27
C HIS A 295 -4.24 -16.36 12.92
N TYR A 296 -4.87 -15.16 12.99
CA TYR A 296 -6.27 -14.98 12.62
C TYR A 296 -6.55 -15.22 11.14
N ILE A 297 -5.68 -14.70 10.26
CA ILE A 297 -5.77 -15.00 8.83
C ILE A 297 -5.55 -16.47 8.56
N ARG A 298 -4.62 -17.10 9.30
CA ARG A 298 -4.35 -18.53 9.20
C ARG A 298 -5.54 -19.37 9.63
N GLU A 299 -6.20 -19.05 10.73
CA GLU A 299 -7.43 -19.74 11.18
C GLU A 299 -8.52 -19.68 10.09
N ILE A 300 -8.73 -18.51 9.47
CA ILE A 300 -9.69 -18.33 8.37
C ILE A 300 -9.31 -19.20 7.18
N ASP A 301 -8.03 -19.25 6.83
CA ASP A 301 -7.50 -20.04 5.72
C ASP A 301 -7.54 -21.54 5.97
N ASP A 302 -7.05 -22.00 7.12
CA ASP A 302 -7.05 -23.41 7.54
C ASP A 302 -8.46 -23.96 7.65
N ALA A 303 -9.46 -23.13 8.00
CA ALA A 303 -10.88 -23.50 7.92
C ALA A 303 -11.40 -23.63 6.48
N GLY A 304 -10.57 -23.36 5.45
CA GLY A 304 -10.92 -23.42 4.03
C GLY A 304 -11.89 -22.32 3.60
N TYR A 305 -12.09 -21.27 4.38
CA TYR A 305 -13.06 -20.21 4.08
C TYR A 305 -12.71 -19.49 2.76
N ILE A 306 -11.45 -19.10 2.60
CA ILE A 306 -10.98 -18.36 1.42
C ILE A 306 -11.14 -19.20 0.15
N ASP A 307 -10.72 -20.47 0.19
CA ASP A 307 -10.78 -21.35 -0.98
C ASP A 307 -12.22 -21.64 -1.40
N ARG A 308 -13.16 -21.78 -0.43
CA ARG A 308 -14.60 -21.95 -0.76
C ARG A 308 -15.20 -20.72 -1.46
N LEU A 309 -14.81 -19.48 -1.07
CA LEU A 309 -15.27 -18.26 -1.75
C LEU A 309 -14.94 -18.29 -3.25
N TYR A 310 -13.68 -18.64 -3.57
CA TYR A 310 -13.23 -18.67 -4.97
C TYR A 310 -13.78 -19.88 -5.76
N ALA A 311 -14.03 -21.02 -5.13
CA ALA A 311 -14.65 -22.17 -5.78
C ALA A 311 -16.10 -21.87 -6.22
N GLN A 312 -16.87 -21.20 -5.40
CA GLN A 312 -18.25 -20.80 -5.70
C GLN A 312 -18.36 -19.83 -6.88
N SER A 313 -17.35 -18.99 -7.09
CA SER A 313 -17.34 -18.00 -8.18
C SER A 313 -17.03 -18.60 -9.57
N GLN A 314 -16.51 -19.82 -9.62
CA GLN A 314 -16.20 -20.51 -10.89
C GLN A 314 -17.41 -21.30 -11.46
N THR A 315 -18.44 -21.47 -10.67
CA THR A 315 -19.63 -22.28 -11.00
C THR A 315 -20.87 -21.44 -11.33
N GLY A 316 -20.81 -20.13 -11.27
CA GLY A 316 -21.85 -19.15 -11.61
C GLY A 316 -21.41 -18.22 -12.73
#